data_9d0039a6896be2930f5a004602e35e79
#
_entry.id   9d0039a6896be2930f5a004602e35e79
#
_cell.length_a   1.000
_cell.length_b   1.000
_cell.length_c   1.000
_cell.angle_alpha   90.00
_cell.angle_beta   90.00
_cell.angle_gamma   90.00
#
_symmetry.space_group_name_H-M   'P 1'
#
loop_
_entity.id
_entity.type
_entity.pdbx_description
1 polymer ?
#
loop_
_entity_poly.entity_id
_entity_poly.type
_entity_poly.pdbx_seq_one_letter_code
_entity_poly.pdbx_strand_id
1 'polypeptide(L)'
;MRTKRPEGGRREYPASAVRSQAADTGGTPPAAKETILLVEDEPAVRGLFAQALMRAGYRVLEARNGQEAMKVFDQHGESIDMLLTDMRMPYMGGAELAQQLRARRKTLKLICVSGYPGGTDDDTASDFLAKPFSRDDLLAKVREVLDRK
;
A
#
# COMPACT_ATOMS: atom_id res chain seq x y z
N MET A 1 -11.37 25.24 -10.47
CA MET A 1 -11.67 24.41 -10.30
C MET A 1 -11.55 23.84 -10.35
N ARG A 2 -11.26 23.90 -10.07
CA ARG A 2 -11.28 23.02 -9.80
C ARG A 2 -11.65 22.38 -9.72
N THR A 3 -11.70 22.40 -9.59
CA THR A 3 -12.12 21.46 -9.31
C THR A 3 -12.62 20.86 -9.48
N LYS A 4 -12.98 20.96 -9.41
CA LYS A 4 -13.61 20.18 -9.39
C LYS A 4 -13.83 19.50 -9.60
N ARG A 5 -13.81 19.33 -9.56
CA ARG A 5 -14.05 18.38 -9.62
C ARG A 5 -14.65 17.81 -9.74
N PRO A 6 -14.79 17.81 -9.73
CA PRO A 6 -15.31 16.93 -9.67
C PRO A 6 -15.61 16.34 -9.79
N GLU A 7 -15.75 16.24 -9.72
CA GLU A 7 -16.04 15.46 -9.73
C GLU A 7 -16.20 14.65 -9.83
N GLY A 8 -16.19 14.47 -9.76
CA GLY A 8 -16.34 13.50 -9.59
C GLY A 8 -16.30 12.73 -9.71
N GLY A 9 -16.27 12.48 -9.89
CA GLY A 9 -16.22 11.63 -9.80
C GLY A 9 -15.80 11.17 -9.85
N ARG A 10 -15.61 11.30 -9.84
CA ARG A 10 -15.04 10.84 -9.76
C ARG A 10 -14.93 10.30 -9.13
N ARG A 11 -14.88 9.85 -8.79
CA ARG A 11 -14.46 9.44 -8.13
C ARG A 11 -13.77 9.07 -8.05
N GLU A 12 -13.57 8.80 -8.53
CA GLU A 12 -12.67 8.74 -8.49
C GLU A 12 -11.99 8.65 -7.63
N TYR A 13 -10.75 8.53 -7.92
CA TYR A 13 -10.12 8.56 -6.76
C TYR A 13 -9.96 9.93 -6.43
N PRO A 14 -10.47 10.24 -5.39
CA PRO A 14 -10.26 11.57 -4.99
C PRO A 14 -8.83 11.78 -4.65
N ALA A 15 -8.45 12.99 -4.61
CA ALA A 15 -7.09 13.28 -4.26
C ALA A 15 -6.71 12.70 -2.94
N SER A 16 -7.66 12.41 -2.11
CA SER A 16 -7.31 11.84 -0.84
C SER A 16 -6.71 10.47 -0.96
N ALA A 17 -6.86 9.82 -2.06
CA ALA A 17 -6.26 8.50 -2.19
C ALA A 17 -4.79 8.62 -2.54
N VAL A 18 -4.35 9.73 -2.96
CA VAL A 18 -2.95 9.88 -3.32
C VAL A 18 -2.35 10.87 -2.38
N ARG A 19 -1.46 10.44 -1.55
CA ARG A 19 -0.81 11.34 -0.65
C ARG A 19 0.57 11.62 -1.13
N SER A 20 0.99 12.84 -1.05
CA SER A 20 2.21 13.21 -1.59
C SER A 20 3.11 13.74 -0.57
N GLN A 21 4.36 13.70 -0.83
CA GLN A 21 5.31 14.21 0.06
C GLN A 21 5.43 15.66 -0.06
N ALA A 22 4.86 16.20 -1.01
CA ALA A 22 5.12 17.55 -1.29
C ALA A 22 4.92 18.44 -0.16
N ALA A 23 4.05 18.13 0.60
CA ALA A 23 3.81 19.01 1.64
C ALA A 23 4.76 19.00 2.69
N ASP A 24 5.62 18.18 2.72
CA ASP A 24 6.40 17.99 3.72
C ASP A 24 7.45 18.73 3.68
N THR A 25 7.60 19.65 3.91
CA THR A 25 8.61 20.33 3.81
C THR A 25 9.61 20.13 4.55
N GLY A 26 10.05 20.47 5.01
CA GLY A 26 11.01 20.42 5.72
C GLY A 26 12.09 19.73 5.32
N GLY A 27 12.22 18.95 5.10
CA GLY A 27 13.32 18.39 4.82
C GLY A 27 13.30 17.76 3.63
N THR A 28 14.32 17.38 3.16
CA THR A 28 14.38 16.68 2.00
C THR A 28 14.09 15.31 2.29
N PRO A 29 13.20 14.75 1.70
CA PRO A 29 12.92 13.38 1.95
C PRO A 29 14.01 12.55 1.47
N PRO A 30 14.14 11.43 2.00
CA PRO A 30 15.11 10.52 1.53
C PRO A 30 14.85 10.22 0.10
N ALA A 31 15.72 9.62 -0.48
CA ALA A 31 15.62 9.33 -1.83
C ALA A 31 14.58 8.34 -2.18
N ALA A 32 13.88 7.80 -1.28
CA ALA A 32 12.88 6.83 -1.61
C ALA A 32 11.85 7.47 -2.49
N LYS A 33 11.61 6.94 -3.64
CA LYS A 33 10.62 7.44 -4.50
C LYS A 33 9.66 6.40 -4.89
N GLU A 34 9.75 5.26 -4.32
CA GLU A 34 8.88 4.16 -4.68
C GLU A 34 7.45 4.47 -4.27
N THR A 35 6.53 3.90 -4.97
CA THR A 35 5.11 4.07 -4.70
C THR A 35 4.56 2.78 -4.11
N ILE A 36 3.86 2.90 -3.01
CA ILE A 36 3.31 1.77 -2.30
C ILE A 36 1.80 1.85 -2.30
N LEU A 37 1.15 0.77 -2.72
CA LEU A 37 -0.30 0.67 -2.61
C LEU A 37 -0.59 0.04 -1.25
N LEU A 38 -1.19 0.79 -0.36
CA LEU A 38 -1.46 0.36 0.99
C LEU A 38 -2.93 0.01 1.12
N VAL A 39 -3.22 -1.22 1.47
CA VAL A 39 -4.59 -1.69 1.56
C VAL A 39 -4.88 -2.14 2.97
N GLU A 40 -5.78 -1.47 3.63
CA GLU A 40 -6.11 -1.75 5.01
C GLU A 40 -7.53 -1.27 5.25
N ASP A 41 -8.40 -2.10 5.79
CA ASP A 41 -9.80 -1.72 5.91
C ASP A 41 -10.06 -0.84 7.13
N GLU A 42 -9.17 -0.80 8.09
CA GLU A 42 -9.40 0.02 9.25
C GLU A 42 -8.78 1.39 9.07
N PRO A 43 -9.57 2.44 9.05
CA PRO A 43 -9.03 3.76 8.69
C PRO A 43 -7.93 4.26 9.61
N ALA A 44 -8.05 3.99 10.90
CA ALA A 44 -7.04 4.48 11.82
C ALA A 44 -5.71 3.79 11.59
N VAL A 45 -5.76 2.51 11.33
CA VAL A 45 -4.54 1.75 11.09
C VAL A 45 -3.95 2.15 9.75
N ARG A 46 -4.80 2.30 8.75
CA ARG A 46 -4.33 2.70 7.43
C ARG A 46 -3.64 4.06 7.50
N GLY A 47 -4.23 4.98 8.26
CA GLY A 47 -3.64 6.30 8.41
C GLY A 47 -2.29 6.29 9.07
N LEU A 48 -2.13 5.42 10.07
CA LEU A 48 -0.85 5.33 10.74
C LEU A 48 0.22 4.80 9.81
N PHE A 49 -0.11 3.77 9.05
CA PHE A 49 0.87 3.19 8.14
C PHE A 49 1.21 4.20 7.03
N ALA A 50 0.20 4.86 6.51
CA ALA A 50 0.42 5.83 5.44
C ALA A 50 1.35 6.93 5.91
N GLN A 51 1.14 7.41 7.13
CA GLN A 51 1.96 8.47 7.63
C GLN A 51 3.39 8.03 7.80
N ALA A 52 3.59 6.85 8.34
CA ALA A 52 4.95 6.35 8.53
C ALA A 52 5.68 6.22 7.20
N LEU A 53 4.97 5.72 6.19
CA LEU A 53 5.59 5.53 4.89
C LEU A 53 5.89 6.86 4.20
N MET A 54 4.95 7.79 4.29
CA MET A 54 5.19 9.08 3.67
C MET A 54 6.35 9.83 4.33
N ARG A 55 6.47 9.69 5.63
CA ARG A 55 7.58 10.36 6.30
C ARG A 55 8.90 9.76 5.91
N ALA A 56 8.91 8.52 5.46
CA ALA A 56 10.13 7.89 4.99
C ALA A 56 10.42 8.19 3.51
N GLY A 57 9.56 8.95 2.87
CA GLY A 57 9.81 9.37 1.50
C GLY A 57 9.05 8.63 0.44
N TYR A 58 8.19 7.68 0.81
CA TYR A 58 7.46 6.93 -0.18
C TYR A 58 6.19 7.65 -0.61
N ARG A 59 5.76 7.34 -1.81
CA ARG A 59 4.45 7.79 -2.25
C ARG A 59 3.47 6.72 -1.87
N VAL A 60 2.33 7.09 -1.35
CA VAL A 60 1.37 6.10 -0.85
C VAL A 60 0.04 6.29 -1.51
N LEU A 61 -0.49 5.22 -2.09
CA LEU A 61 -1.84 5.18 -2.59
C LEU A 61 -2.62 4.30 -1.63
N GLU A 62 -3.77 4.72 -1.20
CA GLU A 62 -4.51 3.99 -0.17
C GLU A 62 -5.76 3.35 -0.71
N ALA A 63 -6.10 2.20 -0.22
CA ALA A 63 -7.36 1.53 -0.55
C ALA A 63 -7.91 0.88 0.70
N ARG A 64 -9.22 0.84 0.81
CA ARG A 64 -9.87 0.31 2.00
C ARG A 64 -10.13 -1.18 1.90
N ASN A 65 -10.10 -1.72 0.72
CA ASN A 65 -10.37 -3.12 0.53
C ASN A 65 -9.80 -3.57 -0.79
N GLY A 66 -9.92 -4.84 -1.07
CA GLY A 66 -9.33 -5.38 -2.28
C GLY A 66 -9.94 -4.84 -3.56
N GLN A 67 -11.24 -4.60 -3.56
CA GLN A 67 -11.87 -4.07 -4.75
C GLN A 67 -11.38 -2.68 -5.06
N GLU A 68 -11.25 -1.85 -4.04
CA GLU A 68 -10.74 -0.51 -4.24
C GLU A 68 -9.28 -0.57 -4.68
N ALA A 69 -8.54 -1.51 -4.12
CA ALA A 69 -7.14 -1.69 -4.51
C ALA A 69 -7.02 -2.06 -5.98
N MET A 70 -7.92 -2.89 -6.47
CA MET A 70 -7.91 -3.25 -7.89
C MET A 70 -8.14 -2.02 -8.76
N LYS A 71 -9.03 -1.15 -8.34
CA LYS A 71 -9.28 0.07 -9.09
C LYS A 71 -8.07 0.99 -9.10
N VAL A 72 -7.42 1.10 -7.96
CA VAL A 72 -6.23 1.93 -7.89
C VAL A 72 -5.15 1.34 -8.79
N PHE A 73 -5.02 0.02 -8.78
CA PHE A 73 -4.02 -0.61 -9.61
C PHE A 73 -4.35 -0.44 -11.08
N ASP A 74 -5.62 -0.43 -11.44
CA ASP A 74 -5.99 -0.19 -12.83
C ASP A 74 -5.56 1.20 -13.28
N GLN A 75 -5.61 2.15 -12.38
CA GLN A 75 -5.28 3.52 -12.75
C GLN A 75 -3.81 3.83 -12.64
N HIS A 76 -3.14 3.25 -11.71
CA HIS A 76 -1.76 3.62 -11.41
C HIS A 76 -0.78 2.46 -11.44
N GLY A 77 -1.18 1.33 -11.93
CA GLY A 77 -0.38 0.12 -11.77
C GLY A 77 1.05 0.20 -12.21
N GLU A 78 1.28 0.94 -13.25
CA GLU A 78 2.65 1.02 -13.72
C GLU A 78 3.55 1.75 -12.77
N SER A 79 3.02 2.62 -11.98
CA SER A 79 3.85 3.35 -11.05
C SER A 79 3.91 2.70 -9.67
N ILE A 80 3.14 1.67 -9.42
CA ILE A 80 3.14 1.04 -8.11
C ILE A 80 4.26 0.02 -8.04
N ASP A 81 5.11 0.18 -7.03
CA ASP A 81 6.25 -0.70 -6.87
C ASP A 81 5.98 -1.80 -5.85
N MET A 82 5.09 -1.58 -4.93
CA MET A 82 4.84 -2.54 -3.88
C MET A 82 3.39 -2.54 -3.44
N LEU A 83 2.87 -3.70 -3.13
CA LEU A 83 1.57 -3.84 -2.50
C LEU A 83 1.82 -4.19 -1.02
N LEU A 84 1.25 -3.40 -0.13
CA LEU A 84 1.32 -3.68 1.29
C LEU A 84 -0.12 -3.86 1.74
N THR A 85 -0.52 -5.05 2.07
CA THR A 85 -1.92 -5.34 2.31
C THR A 85 -2.15 -6.15 3.56
N ASP A 86 -3.23 -5.85 4.26
CA ASP A 86 -3.68 -6.67 5.33
C ASP A 86 -4.20 -7.98 4.75
N MET A 87 -3.99 -9.07 5.43
CA MET A 87 -4.48 -10.36 4.98
C MET A 87 -5.95 -10.53 5.24
N ARG A 88 -6.51 -9.92 6.28
CA ARG A 88 -7.86 -10.14 6.61
C ARG A 88 -8.68 -8.96 6.28
N MET A 89 -9.42 -9.02 5.25
CA MET A 89 -10.31 -7.94 4.83
C MET A 89 -11.61 -8.54 4.32
N PRO A 90 -12.70 -7.83 4.44
CA PRO A 90 -13.95 -8.33 3.92
C PRO A 90 -13.91 -8.45 2.42
N TYR A 91 -14.66 -9.34 1.91
CA TYR A 91 -14.85 -9.57 0.50
C TYR A 91 -13.63 -10.13 -0.20
N MET A 92 -12.57 -9.45 -0.32
CA MET A 92 -11.37 -9.95 -0.97
C MET A 92 -10.23 -9.82 0.01
N GLY A 93 -9.71 -10.91 0.47
CA GLY A 93 -8.59 -10.88 1.39
C GLY A 93 -7.29 -10.53 0.71
N GLY A 94 -6.30 -10.31 1.53
CA GLY A 94 -5.01 -9.90 1.00
C GLY A 94 -4.35 -10.94 0.12
N ALA A 95 -4.52 -12.21 0.43
CA ALA A 95 -3.91 -13.25 -0.39
C ALA A 95 -4.51 -13.28 -1.78
N GLU A 96 -5.82 -13.15 -1.87
CA GLU A 96 -6.47 -13.14 -3.17
C GLU A 96 -6.08 -11.90 -3.95
N LEU A 97 -6.04 -10.76 -3.28
CA LEU A 97 -5.64 -9.52 -3.93
C LEU A 97 -4.22 -9.66 -4.47
N ALA A 98 -3.33 -10.20 -3.66
CA ALA A 98 -1.94 -10.35 -4.06
C ALA A 98 -1.82 -11.24 -5.29
N GLN A 99 -2.59 -12.31 -5.29
CA GLN A 99 -2.55 -13.22 -6.38
C GLN A 99 -3.01 -12.54 -7.66
N GLN A 100 -4.08 -11.80 -7.59
CA GLN A 100 -4.60 -11.13 -8.76
C GLN A 100 -3.66 -10.06 -9.28
N LEU A 101 -3.08 -9.29 -8.41
CA LEU A 101 -2.20 -8.23 -8.86
C LEU A 101 -0.87 -8.78 -9.38
N ARG A 102 -0.38 -9.85 -8.76
CA ARG A 102 0.83 -10.46 -9.25
C ARG A 102 0.62 -11.15 -10.58
N ALA A 103 -0.58 -11.62 -10.84
CA ALA A 103 -0.88 -12.19 -12.15
C ALA A 103 -0.78 -11.11 -13.23
N ARG A 104 -1.06 -9.88 -12.85
CA ARG A 104 -0.99 -8.78 -13.81
C ARG A 104 0.41 -8.21 -13.90
N ARG A 105 1.18 -8.30 -12.87
CA ARG A 105 2.55 -7.79 -12.91
C ARG A 105 3.41 -8.62 -11.99
N LYS A 106 4.19 -9.49 -12.54
CA LYS A 106 4.98 -10.42 -11.75
C LYS A 106 6.05 -9.77 -10.93
N THR A 107 6.48 -8.60 -11.31
CA THR A 107 7.55 -7.94 -10.58
C THR A 107 7.08 -7.13 -9.39
N LEU A 108 5.79 -7.13 -9.13
CA LEU A 108 5.26 -6.36 -8.04
C LEU A 108 5.76 -6.92 -6.71
N LYS A 109 6.34 -6.07 -5.88
CA LYS A 109 6.77 -6.49 -4.57
C LYS A 109 5.57 -6.56 -3.65
N LEU A 110 5.63 -7.41 -2.64
CA LEU A 110 4.46 -7.68 -1.85
C LEU A 110 4.80 -7.90 -0.40
N ILE A 111 4.11 -7.25 0.49
CA ILE A 111 4.17 -7.53 1.92
C ILE A 111 2.76 -7.74 2.41
N CYS A 112 2.53 -8.83 3.13
CA CYS A 112 1.24 -9.09 3.73
C CYS A 112 1.35 -8.88 5.23
N VAL A 113 0.37 -8.20 5.80
CA VAL A 113 0.37 -7.91 7.21
C VAL A 113 -0.67 -8.80 7.87
N SER A 114 -0.32 -9.49 8.90
CA SER A 114 -1.22 -10.45 9.50
C SER A 114 -1.16 -10.41 11.01
N GLY A 115 -2.29 -10.55 11.63
CA GLY A 115 -2.34 -10.65 13.06
C GLY A 115 -2.16 -12.05 13.57
N TYR A 116 -2.10 -13.04 12.68
CA TYR A 116 -1.98 -14.38 13.09
C TYR A 116 -0.73 -14.94 12.62
N PRO A 117 0.22 -15.07 13.42
CA PRO A 117 1.51 -15.53 13.00
C PRO A 117 1.48 -16.85 12.32
N GLY A 118 0.84 -17.71 12.51
CA GLY A 118 1.00 -18.90 11.86
C GLY A 118 0.10 -19.15 10.82
N GLY A 119 -0.62 -18.24 10.47
CA GLY A 119 -1.64 -18.55 9.66
C GLY A 119 -1.45 -18.48 8.25
N THR A 120 -0.31 -18.46 7.81
CA THR A 120 -0.26 -18.30 6.52
C THR A 120 0.55 -19.17 5.93
N ASP A 121 0.22 -20.12 5.59
CA ASP A 121 1.06 -21.00 4.93
C ASP A 121 0.94 -20.71 3.56
N ASP A 122 0.58 -19.70 3.18
CA ASP A 122 0.39 -19.49 1.96
C ASP A 122 1.55 -19.30 1.25
N ASP A 123 1.71 -19.77 0.27
CA ASP A 123 2.87 -19.71 -0.35
C ASP A 123 2.91 -18.81 -1.41
N THR A 124 2.29 -17.81 -1.41
CA THR A 124 2.47 -16.89 -2.46
C THR A 124 3.80 -16.29 -2.32
N ALA A 125 4.62 -16.77 -1.57
CA ALA A 125 5.93 -16.30 -1.51
C ALA A 125 6.00 -14.90 -1.10
N SER A 126 5.17 -14.47 -0.35
CA SER A 126 5.19 -13.14 0.02
C SER A 126 5.89 -12.94 1.27
N ASP A 127 6.29 -11.78 1.53
CA ASP A 127 6.85 -11.44 2.80
C ASP A 127 5.74 -11.09 3.76
N PHE A 128 5.90 -11.49 4.99
CA PHE A 128 4.89 -11.23 5.99
C PHE A 128 5.41 -10.35 7.08
N LEU A 129 4.55 -9.51 7.62
CA LEU A 129 4.88 -8.71 8.77
C LEU A 129 3.80 -8.96 9.81
N ALA A 130 4.16 -9.52 10.92
CA ALA A 130 3.17 -9.90 11.94
C ALA A 130 2.81 -8.73 12.81
N LYS A 131 1.53 -8.57 13.08
CA LYS A 131 1.08 -7.55 14.00
C LYS A 131 1.24 -8.08 15.42
N PRO A 132 1.54 -7.25 16.36
CA PRO A 132 1.82 -5.83 16.19
C PRO A 132 3.27 -5.61 15.81
N PHE A 133 3.53 -4.50 15.13
CA PHE A 133 4.90 -4.17 14.77
C PHE A 133 5.07 -2.68 14.93
N SER A 134 6.29 -2.24 15.08
CA SER A 134 6.57 -0.83 15.23
C SER A 134 6.72 -0.17 13.88
N ARG A 135 6.73 1.13 13.89
CA ARG A 135 7.00 1.89 12.69
C ARG A 135 8.35 1.49 12.10
N ASP A 136 9.33 1.32 12.96
CA ASP A 136 10.67 0.95 12.49
C ASP A 136 10.66 -0.43 11.84
N ASP A 137 9.89 -1.35 12.40
CA ASP A 137 9.78 -2.68 11.81
C ASP A 137 9.16 -2.60 10.42
N LEU A 138 8.11 -1.78 10.28
CA LEU A 138 7.47 -1.61 9.00
C LEU A 138 8.45 -1.05 7.98
N LEU A 139 9.14 0.01 8.35
CA LEU A 139 10.03 0.66 7.40
C LEU A 139 11.20 -0.23 7.02
N ALA A 140 11.71 -0.98 7.99
CA ALA A 140 12.80 -1.91 7.71
C ALA A 140 12.36 -2.99 6.74
N LYS A 141 11.14 -3.52 6.94
CA LYS A 141 10.65 -4.57 6.05
C LYS A 141 10.40 -4.04 4.64
N VAL A 142 9.83 -2.86 4.56
CA VAL A 142 9.58 -2.25 3.27
C VAL A 142 10.88 -2.07 2.51
N ARG A 143 11.89 -1.55 3.18
CA ARG A 143 13.16 -1.31 2.51
C ARG A 143 13.82 -2.64 2.10
N GLU A 144 13.72 -3.61 2.95
CA GLU A 144 14.30 -4.91 2.64
C GLU A 144 13.66 -5.50 1.38
N VAL A 145 12.35 -5.44 1.29
CA VAL A 145 11.66 -6.06 0.17
C VAL A 145 11.87 -5.25 -1.10
N LEU A 146 11.83 -3.94 -1.00
CA LEU A 146 12.03 -3.11 -2.18
C LEU A 146 13.44 -3.26 -2.76
N ASP A 147 14.40 -3.49 -1.90
CA ASP A 147 15.77 -3.62 -2.37
C ASP A 147 16.11 -4.99 -2.93
N ARG A 148 15.21 -5.93 -2.79
CA ARG A 148 15.48 -7.26 -3.24
C ARG A 148 15.32 -7.32 -4.76
N LYS A 149 16.15 -8.03 -5.43
CA LYS A 149 16.04 -8.08 -6.87
C LYS A 149 15.25 -9.24 -7.39
#